data_492d4fa155dbbc94cf547d2f42d0e9ca
#
_entry.id   492d4fa155dbbc94cf547d2f42d0e9ca
#
_cell.length_a   1.000
_cell.length_b   1.000
_cell.length_c   1.000
_cell.angle_alpha   90.00
_cell.angle_beta   90.00
_cell.angle_gamma   90.00
#
_symmetry.space_group_name_H-M   'P 1'
#
loop_
_entity.id
_entity.type
_entity.pdbx_description
1 polymer ?
#
loop_
_entity_poly.entity_id
_entity_poly.type
_entity_poly.pdbx_seq_one_letter_code
_entity_poly.pdbx_strand_id
1 'polypeptide(L)'
;MKLQHLAVIFVIIIIPISMVLSQYTSTHIKTIERQTQYNTKLINATYDAMKAFKVNTVNNRYSTLNNSKIRDIEAAIKVFYNSLGTSMRIQGYSAHEMQEYTPAILFNLYDGYYIYTNYYDTEIDNYKYGIKPLVAYSCRYVKGNDYDFVVNYTLDNTITIV
;
A
#
# COMPACT_ATOMS: atom_id res chain seq x y z
N MET A 1 4.10 -41.89 48.45
CA MET A 1 4.57 -40.48 48.34
C MET A 1 3.73 -39.64 49.30
N LYS A 2 4.36 -38.82 50.12
CA LYS A 2 3.60 -37.93 51.00
C LYS A 2 3.00 -36.79 50.14
N LEU A 3 1.76 -36.41 50.38
CA LEU A 3 1.01 -35.36 49.65
C LEU A 3 1.83 -34.10 49.45
N GLN A 4 2.67 -33.76 50.42
CA GLN A 4 3.59 -32.62 50.39
C GLN A 4 4.61 -32.66 49.23
N HIS A 5 5.14 -33.84 48.86
CA HIS A 5 6.09 -33.97 47.75
C HIS A 5 5.40 -33.77 46.40
N LEU A 6 4.16 -34.21 46.26
CA LEU A 6 3.36 -34.03 45.07
C LEU A 6 3.01 -32.55 44.85
N ALA A 7 2.68 -31.83 45.89
CA ALA A 7 2.43 -30.39 45.84
C ALA A 7 3.68 -29.59 45.42
N VAL A 8 4.87 -29.94 45.94
CA VAL A 8 6.12 -29.27 45.57
C VAL A 8 6.45 -29.53 44.09
N ILE A 9 6.31 -30.74 43.60
CA ILE A 9 6.56 -31.09 42.20
C ILE A 9 5.60 -30.34 41.29
N PHE A 10 4.32 -30.23 41.66
CA PHE A 10 3.31 -29.51 40.92
C PHE A 10 3.68 -28.00 40.78
N VAL A 11 4.08 -27.36 41.87
CA VAL A 11 4.49 -25.95 41.86
C VAL A 11 5.73 -25.73 40.99
N ILE A 12 6.75 -26.62 41.08
CA ILE A 12 7.97 -26.51 40.28
C ILE A 12 7.69 -26.60 38.77
N ILE A 13 6.67 -27.38 38.38
CA ILE A 13 6.31 -27.53 36.95
C ILE A 13 5.39 -26.40 36.48
N ILE A 14 4.38 -26.05 37.27
CA ILE A 14 3.35 -25.08 36.85
C ILE A 14 3.87 -23.64 36.78
N ILE A 15 4.73 -23.25 37.72
CA ILE A 15 5.26 -21.87 37.73
C ILE A 15 6.06 -21.56 36.45
N PRO A 16 7.05 -22.35 36.02
CA PRO A 16 7.78 -22.09 34.78
C PRO A 16 6.87 -22.09 33.53
N ILE A 17 5.95 -23.04 33.44
CA ILE A 17 5.00 -23.11 32.32
C ILE A 17 4.13 -21.86 32.28
N SER A 18 3.59 -21.44 33.41
CA SER A 18 2.78 -20.21 33.53
C SER A 18 3.57 -18.96 33.13
N MET A 19 4.84 -18.90 33.54
CA MET A 19 5.74 -17.77 33.20
C MET A 19 6.02 -17.71 31.69
N VAL A 20 6.31 -18.84 31.04
CA VAL A 20 6.53 -18.92 29.59
C VAL A 20 5.25 -18.54 28.82
N LEU A 21 4.10 -19.06 29.23
CA LEU A 21 2.81 -18.71 28.63
C LEU A 21 2.50 -17.21 28.76
N SER A 22 2.75 -16.64 29.91
CA SER A 22 2.55 -15.20 30.16
C SER A 22 3.46 -14.33 29.27
N GLN A 23 4.75 -14.69 29.14
CA GLN A 23 5.68 -14.00 28.24
C GLN A 23 5.27 -14.13 26.79
N TYR A 24 4.88 -15.33 26.35
CA TYR A 24 4.41 -15.56 24.98
C TYR A 24 3.18 -14.70 24.67
N THR A 25 2.18 -14.71 25.53
CA THR A 25 0.96 -13.90 25.36
C THR A 25 1.27 -12.41 25.34
N SER A 26 2.13 -11.93 26.25
CA SER A 26 2.54 -10.51 26.28
C SER A 26 3.27 -10.09 25.00
N THR A 27 4.14 -10.95 24.48
CA THR A 27 4.86 -10.68 23.23
C THR A 27 3.91 -10.64 22.04
N HIS A 28 2.95 -11.55 21.99
CA HIS A 28 1.92 -11.58 20.94
C HIS A 28 1.07 -10.32 20.95
N ILE A 29 0.60 -9.88 22.12
CA ILE A 29 -0.19 -8.64 22.28
C ILE A 29 0.61 -7.45 21.79
N LYS A 30 1.86 -7.29 22.23
CA LYS A 30 2.73 -6.18 21.77
C LYS A 30 2.97 -6.19 20.26
N THR A 31 3.06 -7.37 19.65
CA THR A 31 3.23 -7.48 18.19
C THR A 31 1.98 -7.01 17.47
N ILE A 32 0.79 -7.43 17.92
CA ILE A 32 -0.49 -7.01 17.35
C ILE A 32 -0.70 -5.50 17.52
N GLU A 33 -0.38 -4.96 18.69
CA GLU A 33 -0.46 -3.50 18.94
C GLU A 33 0.43 -2.71 17.99
N ARG A 34 1.69 -3.13 17.80
CA ARG A 34 2.61 -2.50 16.84
C ARG A 34 2.09 -2.59 15.41
N GLN A 35 1.61 -3.76 15.00
CA GLN A 35 1.04 -3.96 13.68
C GLN A 35 -0.17 -3.05 13.45
N THR A 36 -1.05 -2.93 14.42
CA THR A 36 -2.21 -2.04 14.38
C THR A 36 -1.79 -0.58 14.28
N GLN A 37 -0.77 -0.16 15.04
CA GLN A 37 -0.23 1.19 14.96
C GLN A 37 0.36 1.49 13.59
N TYR A 38 1.13 0.58 13.00
CA TYR A 38 1.70 0.75 11.66
C TYR A 38 0.61 0.81 10.59
N ASN A 39 -0.38 -0.06 10.66
CA ASN A 39 -1.52 -0.04 9.75
C ASN A 39 -2.29 1.28 9.82
N THR A 40 -2.54 1.79 11.02
CA THR A 40 -3.22 3.08 11.21
C THR A 40 -2.43 4.23 10.59
N LYS A 41 -1.11 4.27 10.80
CA LYS A 41 -0.24 5.29 10.21
C LYS A 41 -0.23 5.24 8.69
N LEU A 42 -0.17 4.02 8.12
CA LEU A 42 -0.22 3.80 6.68
C LEU A 42 -1.56 4.24 6.08
N ILE A 43 -2.67 3.90 6.74
CA ILE A 43 -4.02 4.30 6.32
C ILE A 43 -4.14 5.84 6.36
N ASN A 44 -3.68 6.50 7.41
CA ASN A 44 -3.73 7.95 7.51
C ASN A 44 -2.91 8.61 6.40
N ALA A 45 -1.69 8.14 6.13
CA ALA A 45 -0.87 8.65 5.04
C ALA A 45 -1.55 8.45 3.66
N THR A 46 -2.24 7.34 3.47
CA THR A 46 -3.04 7.07 2.26
C THR A 46 -4.21 8.06 2.12
N TYR A 47 -4.92 8.37 3.21
CA TYR A 47 -5.99 9.37 3.19
C TYR A 47 -5.47 10.77 2.89
N ASP A 48 -4.33 11.16 3.43
CA ASP A 48 -3.69 12.44 3.14
C ASP A 48 -3.30 12.55 1.66
N ALA A 49 -2.73 11.49 1.10
CA ALA A 49 -2.41 11.39 -0.33
C ALA A 49 -3.66 11.50 -1.22
N MET A 50 -4.73 10.78 -0.87
CA MET A 50 -5.99 10.84 -1.60
C MET A 50 -6.62 12.24 -1.54
N LYS A 51 -6.52 12.91 -0.40
CA LYS A 51 -7.00 14.29 -0.24
C LYS A 51 -6.21 15.26 -1.11
N ALA A 52 -4.88 15.13 -1.14
CA ALA A 52 -4.02 15.93 -2.00
C ALA A 52 -4.35 15.72 -3.48
N PHE A 53 -4.54 14.47 -3.92
CA PHE A 53 -4.96 14.14 -5.27
C PHE A 53 -6.29 14.81 -5.64
N LYS A 54 -7.31 14.67 -4.79
CA LYS A 54 -8.64 15.28 -5.03
C LYS A 54 -8.60 16.79 -5.10
N VAL A 55 -7.84 17.45 -4.21
CA VAL A 55 -7.73 18.93 -4.19
C VAL A 55 -7.13 19.43 -5.49
N ASN A 56 -6.05 18.80 -5.95
CA ASN A 56 -5.40 19.19 -7.20
C ASN A 56 -6.31 18.96 -8.42
N THR A 57 -6.95 17.81 -8.49
CA THR A 57 -7.85 17.44 -9.61
C THR A 57 -9.07 18.36 -9.71
N VAL A 58 -9.66 18.76 -8.57
CA VAL A 58 -10.83 19.65 -8.53
C VAL A 58 -10.46 21.08 -8.91
N ASN A 59 -9.27 21.55 -8.53
CA ASN A 59 -8.81 22.90 -8.83
C ASN A 59 -8.42 23.10 -10.31
N ASN A 60 -8.28 22.03 -11.08
CA ASN A 60 -7.80 22.11 -12.46
C ASN A 60 -8.93 21.83 -13.45
N ARG A 61 -9.85 22.80 -13.58
CA ARG A 61 -11.02 22.76 -14.48
C ARG A 61 -10.66 22.59 -15.97
N TYR A 62 -9.38 22.81 -16.33
CA TYR A 62 -8.86 22.69 -17.69
C TYR A 62 -7.95 21.49 -17.90
N SER A 63 -7.81 20.61 -16.92
CA SER A 63 -6.88 19.48 -17.02
C SER A 63 -7.54 18.24 -17.64
N THR A 64 -8.00 18.37 -18.85
CA THR A 64 -8.35 17.22 -19.70
C THR A 64 -7.11 16.49 -20.25
N LEU A 65 -5.91 16.98 -19.97
CA LEU A 65 -4.66 16.43 -20.46
C LEU A 65 -4.10 15.35 -19.51
N ASN A 66 -3.67 14.22 -20.07
CA ASN A 66 -3.05 13.12 -19.34
C ASN A 66 -1.90 13.56 -18.43
N ASN A 67 -1.16 14.59 -18.82
CA ASN A 67 -0.04 15.15 -18.05
C ASN A 67 -0.45 15.80 -16.72
N SER A 68 -1.69 16.26 -16.58
CA SER A 68 -2.17 16.85 -15.33
C SER A 68 -2.48 15.77 -14.28
N LYS A 69 -3.06 14.64 -14.69
CA LYS A 69 -3.31 13.49 -13.81
C LYS A 69 -1.99 12.94 -13.25
N ILE A 70 -0.95 12.84 -14.05
CA ILE A 70 0.38 12.38 -13.63
C ILE A 70 0.96 13.30 -12.55
N ARG A 71 0.92 14.63 -12.74
CA ARG A 71 1.39 15.59 -11.72
C ARG A 71 0.62 15.52 -10.42
N ASP A 72 -0.69 15.29 -10.49
CA ASP A 72 -1.53 15.14 -9.31
C ASP A 72 -1.19 13.85 -8.54
N ILE A 73 -0.85 12.77 -9.25
CA ILE A 73 -0.37 11.52 -8.66
C ILE A 73 1.00 11.72 -8.01
N GLU A 74 1.94 12.42 -8.65
CA GLU A 74 3.24 12.74 -8.06
C GLU A 74 3.12 13.57 -6.78
N ALA A 75 2.22 14.57 -6.78
CA ALA A 75 1.93 15.36 -5.59
C ALA A 75 1.35 14.49 -4.47
N ALA A 76 0.44 13.57 -4.80
CA ALA A 76 -0.14 12.63 -3.83
C ALA A 76 0.91 11.69 -3.25
N ILE A 77 1.83 11.17 -4.07
CA ILE A 77 2.94 10.33 -3.63
C ILE A 77 3.85 11.08 -2.66
N LYS A 78 4.17 12.34 -2.97
CA LYS A 78 4.97 13.20 -2.09
C LYS A 78 4.31 13.41 -0.74
N VAL A 79 3.00 13.69 -0.74
CA VAL A 79 2.22 13.84 0.50
C VAL A 79 2.17 12.53 1.27
N PHE A 80 1.99 11.39 0.60
CA PHE A 80 2.02 10.06 1.22
C PHE A 80 3.31 9.83 2.01
N TYR A 81 4.47 10.01 1.38
CA TYR A 81 5.74 9.79 2.04
C TYR A 81 6.02 10.79 3.17
N ASN A 82 5.64 12.06 2.98
CA ASN A 82 5.78 13.06 4.04
C ASN A 82 4.90 12.75 5.26
N SER A 83 3.64 12.40 5.05
CA SER A 83 2.71 12.03 6.12
C SER A 83 3.17 10.76 6.84
N LEU A 84 3.63 9.76 6.07
CA LEU A 84 4.14 8.51 6.63
C LEU A 84 5.41 8.75 7.45
N GLY A 85 6.39 9.48 6.92
CA GLY A 85 7.64 9.82 7.62
C GLY A 85 7.39 10.58 8.92
N THR A 86 6.52 11.58 8.88
CA THR A 86 6.13 12.36 10.05
C THR A 86 5.44 11.49 11.12
N SER A 87 4.50 10.65 10.69
CA SER A 87 3.75 9.77 11.61
C SER A 87 4.61 8.67 12.23
N MET A 88 5.63 8.21 11.51
CA MET A 88 6.60 7.23 11.99
C MET A 88 7.68 7.87 12.87
N ARG A 89 7.76 9.20 12.95
CA ARG A 89 8.78 9.97 13.69
C ARG A 89 10.21 9.65 13.25
N ILE A 90 10.41 9.43 11.97
CA ILE A 90 11.72 9.17 11.40
C ILE A 90 12.40 10.53 11.19
N GLN A 91 13.39 10.86 12.03
CA GLN A 91 14.16 12.09 11.89
C GLN A 91 15.20 11.95 10.78
N GLY A 92 15.36 12.99 9.96
CA GLY A 92 16.32 12.99 8.86
C GLY A 92 15.90 12.15 7.65
N TYR A 93 14.65 11.76 7.59
CA TYR A 93 14.06 10.95 6.55
C TYR A 93 14.13 11.66 5.18
N SER A 94 14.60 10.91 4.18
CA SER A 94 14.42 11.27 2.78
C SER A 94 13.29 10.45 2.15
N ALA A 95 12.49 11.08 1.27
CA ALA A 95 11.45 10.36 0.53
C ALA A 95 12.02 9.14 -0.23
N HIS A 96 13.28 9.25 -0.66
CA HIS A 96 13.99 8.20 -1.37
C HIS A 96 14.21 6.93 -0.53
N GLU A 97 14.59 7.08 0.74
CA GLU A 97 14.78 5.92 1.63
C GLU A 97 13.49 5.15 1.87
N MET A 98 12.35 5.84 1.97
CA MET A 98 11.07 5.16 2.13
C MET A 98 10.55 4.52 0.83
N GLN A 99 10.98 5.00 -0.33
CA GLN A 99 10.67 4.37 -1.61
C GLN A 99 11.23 2.95 -1.67
N GLU A 100 12.43 2.71 -1.15
CA GLU A 100 13.07 1.39 -1.13
C GLU A 100 12.25 0.35 -0.35
N TYR A 101 11.52 0.79 0.68
CA TYR A 101 10.64 -0.08 1.47
C TYR A 101 9.21 -0.17 0.93
N THR A 102 8.89 0.58 -0.14
CA THR A 102 7.56 0.61 -0.74
C THR A 102 7.61 -0.07 -2.10
N PRO A 103 7.19 -1.33 -2.23
CA PRO A 103 7.33 -2.07 -3.48
C PRO A 103 6.51 -1.48 -4.62
N ALA A 104 5.31 -0.98 -4.34
CA ALA A 104 4.46 -0.28 -5.30
C ALA A 104 3.36 0.51 -4.61
N ILE A 105 2.91 1.60 -5.27
CA ILE A 105 1.68 2.32 -4.93
C ILE A 105 0.75 2.27 -6.13
N LEU A 106 -0.48 1.83 -5.91
CA LEU A 106 -1.49 1.69 -6.94
C LEU A 106 -2.53 2.79 -6.80
N PHE A 107 -2.77 3.52 -7.88
CA PHE A 107 -3.82 4.53 -7.99
C PHE A 107 -4.94 4.01 -8.88
N ASN A 108 -5.99 3.47 -8.27
CA ASN A 108 -7.19 3.05 -8.98
C ASN A 108 -8.03 4.27 -9.33
N LEU A 109 -8.25 4.48 -10.61
CA LEU A 109 -9.12 5.49 -11.16
C LEU A 109 -10.36 4.85 -11.77
N TYR A 110 -11.24 5.68 -12.24
CA TYR A 110 -12.50 5.32 -12.86
C TYR A 110 -12.35 4.43 -14.11
N ASP A 111 -11.36 4.73 -14.95
CA ASP A 111 -11.14 4.16 -16.28
C ASP A 111 -9.90 3.24 -16.37
N GLY A 112 -9.18 3.08 -15.26
CA GLY A 112 -7.96 2.30 -15.21
C GLY A 112 -7.17 2.57 -13.94
N TYR A 113 -5.89 2.21 -13.95
CA TYR A 113 -5.02 2.45 -12.81
C TYR A 113 -3.61 2.85 -13.24
N TYR A 114 -2.96 3.61 -12.38
CA TYR A 114 -1.53 3.90 -12.46
C TYR A 114 -0.78 3.11 -11.40
N ILE A 115 0.45 2.70 -11.73
CA ILE A 115 1.36 2.04 -10.79
C ILE A 115 2.60 2.92 -10.64
N TYR A 116 2.88 3.31 -9.41
CA TYR A 116 4.17 3.88 -9.05
C TYR A 116 5.03 2.78 -8.44
N THR A 117 6.16 2.48 -9.05
CA THR A 117 7.04 1.38 -8.66
C THR A 117 8.46 1.62 -9.15
N ASN A 118 9.39 0.83 -8.67
CA ASN A 118 10.71 0.73 -9.25
C ASN A 118 10.64 -0.07 -10.55
N TYR A 119 11.18 0.47 -11.63
CA TYR A 119 11.27 -0.21 -12.92
C TYR A 119 12.57 0.12 -13.64
N TYR A 120 13.01 -0.79 -14.50
CA TYR A 120 14.18 -0.59 -15.33
C TYR A 120 13.86 0.35 -16.48
N ASP A 121 14.62 1.44 -16.58
CA ASP A 121 14.50 2.40 -17.68
C ASP A 121 15.62 2.17 -18.70
N THR A 122 15.21 1.82 -19.90
CA THR A 122 16.15 1.50 -21.00
C THR A 122 16.87 2.74 -21.54
N GLU A 123 16.35 3.96 -21.32
CA GLU A 123 17.00 5.20 -21.79
C GLU A 123 18.18 5.59 -20.89
N ILE A 124 18.05 5.34 -19.58
CA ILE A 124 19.11 5.63 -18.60
C ILE A 124 19.91 4.40 -18.19
N ASP A 125 19.56 3.22 -18.73
CA ASP A 125 20.21 1.93 -18.42
C ASP A 125 20.29 1.66 -16.91
N ASN A 126 19.25 2.04 -16.17
CA ASN A 126 19.20 1.90 -14.71
C ASN A 126 17.78 1.77 -14.18
N TYR A 127 17.66 1.32 -12.92
CA TYR A 127 16.39 1.28 -12.20
C TYR A 127 16.02 2.68 -11.69
N LYS A 128 14.77 3.06 -11.89
CA LYS A 128 14.20 4.28 -11.32
C LYS A 128 12.79 4.06 -10.77
N TYR A 129 12.43 4.85 -9.76
CA TYR A 129 11.04 4.95 -9.33
C TYR A 129 10.28 5.91 -10.22
N GLY A 130 9.11 5.50 -10.67
CA GLY A 130 8.27 6.34 -11.50
C GLY A 130 6.87 5.77 -11.70
N ILE A 131 6.02 6.59 -12.32
CA ILE A 131 4.65 6.24 -12.65
C ILE A 131 4.65 5.57 -14.02
N LYS A 132 4.16 4.33 -14.08
CA LYS A 132 3.94 3.64 -15.36
C LYS A 132 2.73 4.23 -16.09
N PRO A 133 2.65 4.11 -17.42
CA PRO A 133 1.49 4.53 -18.20
C PRO A 133 0.19 3.94 -17.65
N LEU A 134 -0.92 4.63 -17.89
CA LEU A 134 -2.26 4.17 -17.50
C LEU A 134 -2.54 2.78 -18.07
N VAL A 135 -2.91 1.87 -17.19
CA VAL A 135 -3.46 0.56 -17.58
C VAL A 135 -4.98 0.68 -17.53
N ALA A 136 -5.60 0.77 -18.71
CA ALA A 136 -7.05 0.81 -18.81
C ALA A 136 -7.67 -0.53 -18.42
N TYR A 137 -8.88 -0.50 -17.86
CA TYR A 137 -9.67 -1.71 -17.66
C TYR A 137 -10.23 -2.15 -19.01
N SER A 138 -9.46 -2.96 -19.72
CA SER A 138 -9.84 -3.43 -21.03
C SER A 138 -9.56 -4.92 -21.20
N CYS A 139 -10.39 -5.56 -21.98
CA CYS A 139 -10.24 -6.95 -22.38
C CYS A 139 -10.35 -7.03 -23.90
N ARG A 140 -9.37 -7.67 -24.53
CA ARG A 140 -9.40 -7.93 -25.96
C ARG A 140 -10.09 -9.27 -26.22
N TYR A 141 -11.10 -9.28 -27.03
CA TYR A 141 -11.82 -10.47 -27.43
C TYR A 141 -11.62 -10.72 -28.91
N VAL A 142 -11.06 -11.89 -29.26
CA VAL A 142 -10.83 -12.33 -30.65
C VAL A 142 -11.80 -13.44 -30.96
N LYS A 143 -12.72 -13.22 -31.90
CA LYS A 143 -13.69 -14.23 -32.35
C LYS A 143 -13.31 -14.70 -33.75
N GLY A 144 -12.60 -15.80 -33.86
CA GLY A 144 -12.13 -16.35 -35.14
C GLY A 144 -11.07 -15.46 -35.82
N ASN A 145 -10.98 -15.53 -37.14
CA ASN A 145 -10.01 -14.73 -37.91
C ASN A 145 -10.51 -13.33 -38.30
N ASP A 146 -11.79 -12.99 -38.06
CA ASP A 146 -12.41 -11.81 -38.65
C ASP A 146 -12.81 -10.69 -37.72
N TYR A 147 -12.84 -10.88 -36.39
CA TYR A 147 -13.31 -9.84 -35.47
C TYR A 147 -12.44 -9.72 -34.22
N ASP A 148 -11.94 -8.53 -34.03
CA ASP A 148 -11.13 -8.15 -32.91
C ASP A 148 -11.84 -6.99 -32.15
N PHE A 149 -12.32 -7.26 -30.94
CA PHE A 149 -13.01 -6.27 -30.13
C PHE A 149 -12.19 -5.93 -28.91
N VAL A 150 -12.11 -4.64 -28.58
CA VAL A 150 -11.62 -4.18 -27.30
C VAL A 150 -12.83 -3.75 -26.47
N VAL A 151 -13.03 -4.45 -25.35
CA VAL A 151 -14.07 -4.10 -24.38
C VAL A 151 -13.41 -3.28 -23.29
N ASN A 152 -13.76 -2.02 -23.21
CA ASN A 152 -13.36 -1.14 -22.12
C ASN A 152 -14.48 -1.07 -21.08
N TYR A 153 -14.14 -1.16 -19.82
CA TYR A 153 -15.10 -1.04 -18.73
C TYR A 153 -14.60 -0.05 -17.67
N THR A 154 -15.52 0.52 -16.95
CA THR A 154 -15.27 1.50 -15.92
C THR A 154 -15.87 1.05 -14.59
N LEU A 155 -15.43 1.64 -13.48
CA LEU A 155 -15.88 1.24 -12.13
C LEU A 155 -17.36 1.56 -11.86
N ASP A 156 -18.03 2.34 -12.70
CA ASP A 156 -19.48 2.61 -12.64
C ASP A 156 -20.33 1.66 -13.50
N ASN A 157 -19.76 0.52 -13.92
CA ASN A 157 -20.39 -0.50 -14.78
C ASN A 157 -20.72 -0.02 -16.21
N THR A 158 -20.07 1.03 -16.71
CA THR A 158 -20.20 1.40 -18.12
C THR A 158 -19.25 0.52 -18.96
N ILE A 159 -19.79 -0.06 -20.04
CA ILE A 159 -19.06 -0.91 -20.98
C ILE A 159 -19.08 -0.25 -22.35
N THR A 160 -17.90 -0.05 -22.94
CA THR A 160 -17.75 0.47 -24.30
C THR A 160 -17.01 -0.57 -25.14
N ILE A 161 -17.57 -0.92 -26.29
CA ILE A 161 -16.97 -1.84 -27.26
C ILE A 161 -16.44 -1.01 -28.42
N VAL A 162 -15.15 -1.20 -28.75
CA VAL A 162 -14.45 -0.49 -29.83
C VAL A 162 -13.81 -1.49 -30.77
#